data_05717166e5e065221bf8beea6b5b37e1
#
_entry.id   05717166e5e065221bf8beea6b5b37e1
#
_cell.length_a   1.000
_cell.length_b   1.000
_cell.length_c   1.000
_cell.angle_alpha   90.00
_cell.angle_beta   90.00
_cell.angle_gamma   90.00
#
_symmetry.space_group_name_H-M   'P 1'
#
loop_
_entity.id
_entity.type
_entity.pdbx_description
1 polymer ?
#
loop_
_entity_poly.entity_id
_entity_poly.type
_entity_poly.pdbx_seq_one_letter_code
_entity_poly.pdbx_strand_id
1 'polypeptide(L)'
;IRRSKRLPADYDMSHMLAIGAGCEAFNNKQLRNVEEFLKQHNCNLRFTAGYGSSEAGSNATLPMAPFPVRDGNVGVPMIHSVISIFKPGTQEELTYNTPGEICMTGPGVMLGYDRPEATAKALQVHADGKTWLHTGDIGYMSEDGVLYTMTRGASPRFGGGDLMVQPLENIVADADIKGIKDEFFVIVPDDEHEGCFLPYLYVQLKDGYTLDDVRDKINACLPERYMRPVEIFTVPERPFFHFKTNRIGLSKEIIAKRNQQKEKAKRNSFADGCIA
;
A
#
# COMPACT_ATOMS: atom_id res chain seq x y z
N ILE A 1 -4.45 -17.89 -8.63
CA ILE A 1 -4.17 -19.32 -8.65
C ILE A 1 -4.60 -19.96 -7.33
N ARG A 2 -4.09 -19.54 -6.17
CA ARG A 2 -4.41 -20.11 -4.85
C ARG A 2 -5.91 -20.21 -4.53
N ARG A 3 -6.73 -19.29 -5.04
CA ARG A 3 -8.20 -19.29 -4.89
C ARG A 3 -8.93 -20.04 -6.00
N SER A 4 -8.21 -20.46 -7.04
CA SER A 4 -8.78 -21.18 -8.16
C SER A 4 -8.96 -22.65 -7.78
N LYS A 5 -10.19 -23.12 -7.72
CA LYS A 5 -10.50 -24.55 -7.62
C LYS A 5 -10.09 -25.34 -8.86
N ARG A 6 -9.51 -24.68 -9.88
CA ARG A 6 -9.11 -25.29 -11.15
C ARG A 6 -7.70 -25.89 -11.10
N LEU A 7 -6.87 -25.49 -10.12
CA LEU A 7 -5.54 -26.08 -9.96
C LEU A 7 -5.65 -27.31 -9.06
N PRO A 8 -5.28 -28.51 -9.50
CA PRO A 8 -5.19 -29.69 -8.65
C PRO A 8 -4.23 -29.46 -7.49
N ALA A 9 -4.49 -30.07 -6.33
CA ALA A 9 -3.66 -29.91 -5.16
C ALA A 9 -2.23 -30.48 -5.34
N ASP A 10 -2.09 -31.45 -6.23
CA ASP A 10 -0.85 -32.12 -6.62
C ASP A 10 -0.20 -31.58 -7.90
N TYR A 11 -0.69 -30.42 -8.39
CA TYR A 11 -0.14 -29.83 -9.61
C TYR A 11 1.35 -29.45 -9.41
N ASP A 12 2.21 -30.03 -10.25
CA ASP A 12 3.65 -29.79 -10.20
C ASP A 12 4.03 -28.50 -10.96
N MET A 13 4.64 -27.55 -10.26
CA MET A 13 5.13 -26.28 -10.79
C MET A 13 6.66 -26.24 -10.95
N SER A 14 7.34 -27.40 -10.88
CA SER A 14 8.81 -27.47 -11.02
C SER A 14 9.32 -26.98 -12.37
N HIS A 15 8.47 -26.99 -13.40
CA HIS A 15 8.78 -26.52 -14.76
C HIS A 15 8.69 -25.01 -14.96
N MET A 16 8.24 -24.26 -13.95
CA MET A 16 8.13 -22.80 -14.04
C MET A 16 9.52 -22.16 -14.14
N LEU A 17 9.65 -21.14 -15.00
CA LEU A 17 10.91 -20.41 -15.22
C LEU A 17 10.92 -19.07 -14.49
N ALA A 18 9.76 -18.46 -14.28
CA ALA A 18 9.61 -17.21 -13.55
C ALA A 18 8.23 -17.13 -12.92
N ILE A 19 8.11 -16.44 -11.81
CA ILE A 19 6.85 -16.13 -11.16
C ILE A 19 6.94 -14.78 -10.44
N GLY A 20 5.99 -13.92 -10.72
CA GLY A 20 5.97 -12.59 -10.14
C GLY A 20 4.62 -11.94 -10.19
N ALA A 21 4.52 -10.80 -9.54
CA ALA A 21 3.36 -9.93 -9.57
C ALA A 21 3.77 -8.46 -9.54
N GLY A 22 2.78 -7.61 -9.84
CA GLY A 22 2.86 -6.16 -9.78
C GLY A 22 1.48 -5.58 -9.52
N CYS A 23 1.31 -4.30 -9.79
CA CYS A 23 0.05 -3.55 -9.68
C CYS A 23 -0.44 -3.25 -8.28
N GLU A 24 -0.07 -4.01 -7.25
CA GLU A 24 -0.39 -3.75 -5.85
C GLU A 24 0.78 -4.17 -4.94
N ALA A 25 0.92 -3.48 -3.81
CA ALA A 25 1.86 -3.86 -2.78
C ALA A 25 1.38 -5.12 -2.03
N PHE A 26 2.33 -5.98 -1.67
CA PHE A 26 2.09 -7.16 -0.85
C PHE A 26 2.65 -6.94 0.54
N ASN A 27 1.89 -7.29 1.57
CA ASN A 27 2.46 -7.37 2.91
C ASN A 27 3.27 -8.66 3.08
N ASN A 28 4.13 -8.70 4.11
CA ASN A 28 5.03 -9.82 4.35
C ASN A 28 4.32 -11.16 4.54
N LYS A 29 3.11 -11.19 5.14
CA LYS A 29 2.31 -12.39 5.30
C LYS A 29 1.79 -12.94 3.96
N GLN A 30 1.35 -12.06 3.08
CA GLN A 30 0.93 -12.46 1.74
C GLN A 30 2.08 -13.07 0.96
N LEU A 31 3.27 -12.49 1.06
CA LEU A 31 4.49 -13.01 0.43
C LEU A 31 4.86 -14.40 0.99
N ARG A 32 4.88 -14.57 2.32
CA ARG A 32 5.11 -15.88 2.96
C ARG A 32 4.10 -16.93 2.48
N ASN A 33 2.83 -16.56 2.42
CA ASN A 33 1.77 -17.45 1.96
C ASN A 33 1.94 -17.89 0.48
N VAL A 34 2.44 -16.99 -0.38
CA VAL A 34 2.73 -17.32 -1.78
C VAL A 34 3.94 -18.26 -1.87
N GLU A 35 5.01 -17.97 -1.14
CA GLU A 35 6.21 -18.82 -1.13
C GLU A 35 5.92 -20.23 -0.60
N GLU A 36 5.11 -20.33 0.45
CA GLU A 36 4.67 -21.63 0.97
C GLU A 36 3.85 -22.41 -0.05
N PHE A 37 2.90 -21.73 -0.72
CA PHE A 37 2.13 -22.33 -1.81
C PHE A 37 3.04 -22.83 -2.93
N LEU A 38 4.03 -22.06 -3.35
CA LEU A 38 4.98 -22.46 -4.39
C LEU A 38 5.77 -23.71 -3.98
N LYS A 39 6.26 -23.75 -2.75
CA LYS A 39 6.98 -24.91 -2.21
C LYS A 39 6.10 -26.18 -2.19
N GLN A 40 4.83 -26.05 -1.82
CA GLN A 40 3.87 -27.18 -1.81
C GLN A 40 3.63 -27.75 -3.22
N HIS A 41 3.91 -26.96 -4.26
CA HIS A 41 3.77 -27.34 -5.67
C HIS A 41 5.12 -27.58 -6.37
N ASN A 42 6.17 -27.92 -5.62
CA ASN A 42 7.53 -28.20 -6.12
C ASN A 42 8.18 -27.02 -6.88
N CYS A 43 7.71 -25.80 -6.67
CA CYS A 43 8.29 -24.62 -7.30
C CYS A 43 9.41 -24.06 -6.43
N ASN A 44 10.65 -24.14 -6.90
CA ASN A 44 11.83 -23.61 -6.22
C ASN A 44 12.14 -22.14 -6.58
N LEU A 45 11.30 -21.51 -7.38
CA LEU A 45 11.45 -20.11 -7.73
C LEU A 45 11.10 -19.20 -6.55
N ARG A 46 11.85 -18.11 -6.44
CA ARG A 46 11.44 -17.01 -5.57
C ARG A 46 10.29 -16.25 -6.24
N PHE A 47 9.27 -15.91 -5.46
CA PHE A 47 8.28 -14.95 -5.89
C PHE A 47 8.91 -13.57 -6.01
N THR A 48 8.56 -12.83 -7.07
CA THR A 48 9.13 -11.53 -7.36
C THR A 48 8.03 -10.47 -7.44
N ALA A 49 8.35 -9.25 -7.00
CA ALA A 49 7.49 -8.09 -7.17
C ALA A 49 8.25 -7.01 -7.94
N GLY A 50 7.57 -6.40 -8.92
CA GLY A 50 8.09 -5.27 -9.68
C GLY A 50 7.25 -4.03 -9.46
N TYR A 51 7.84 -2.87 -9.70
CA TYR A 51 7.18 -1.57 -9.65
C TYR A 51 7.13 -0.93 -11.03
N GLY A 52 6.04 -0.25 -11.30
CA GLY A 52 5.84 0.49 -12.53
C GLY A 52 4.41 0.96 -12.68
N SER A 53 4.17 1.72 -13.74
CA SER A 53 2.85 2.26 -14.06
C SER A 53 2.71 2.42 -15.58
N SER A 54 1.50 2.70 -16.05
CA SER A 54 1.26 3.03 -17.45
C SER A 54 2.03 4.27 -17.88
N GLU A 55 2.18 5.23 -16.98
CA GLU A 55 2.93 6.47 -17.17
C GLU A 55 4.44 6.25 -17.33
N ALA A 56 4.96 5.15 -16.78
CA ALA A 56 6.37 4.75 -16.90
C ALA A 56 6.62 3.69 -17.98
N GLY A 57 5.61 3.43 -18.83
CA GLY A 57 5.72 2.45 -19.92
C GLY A 57 5.67 0.99 -19.46
N SER A 58 5.08 0.68 -18.31
CA SER A 58 4.90 -0.61 -17.65
C SER A 58 5.85 -0.82 -16.46
N ASN A 59 6.78 -1.79 -16.52
CA ASN A 59 7.72 -2.04 -15.42
C ASN A 59 8.89 -1.09 -15.47
N ALA A 60 9.15 -0.41 -14.36
CA ALA A 60 10.32 0.46 -14.16
C ALA A 60 11.41 -0.22 -13.35
N THR A 61 11.08 -1.31 -12.61
CA THR A 61 12.06 -2.08 -11.84
C THR A 61 12.01 -3.56 -12.17
N LEU A 62 13.11 -4.23 -11.90
CA LEU A 62 13.26 -5.69 -11.94
C LEU A 62 13.70 -6.20 -10.57
N PRO A 63 13.03 -7.24 -10.04
CA PRO A 63 13.49 -7.91 -8.83
C PRO A 63 14.85 -8.57 -9.10
N MET A 64 15.76 -8.42 -8.14
CA MET A 64 17.09 -9.04 -8.23
C MET A 64 17.40 -9.91 -7.01
N ALA A 65 17.97 -11.10 -7.28
CA ALA A 65 18.66 -11.85 -6.26
C ALA A 65 19.99 -11.13 -5.88
N PRO A 66 20.44 -11.15 -4.61
CA PRO A 66 19.93 -12.00 -3.53
C PRO A 66 18.79 -11.37 -2.69
N PHE A 67 18.33 -10.17 -3.03
CA PHE A 67 17.40 -9.39 -2.21
C PHE A 67 16.03 -10.08 -2.13
N PRO A 68 15.54 -10.40 -0.93
CA PRO A 68 14.20 -10.96 -0.76
C PRO A 68 13.12 -9.92 -1.05
N VAL A 69 11.99 -10.37 -1.60
CA VAL A 69 10.80 -9.52 -1.74
C VAL A 69 10.13 -9.40 -0.37
N ARG A 70 10.53 -8.39 0.39
CA ARG A 70 10.03 -8.07 1.74
C ARG A 70 9.98 -6.54 1.89
N ASP A 71 9.18 -6.08 2.82
CA ASP A 71 9.17 -4.69 3.30
C ASP A 71 8.99 -3.64 2.19
N GLY A 72 8.35 -4.01 1.09
CA GLY A 72 8.15 -3.13 -0.04
C GLY A 72 9.24 -3.15 -1.09
N ASN A 73 10.23 -4.06 -0.98
CA ASN A 73 11.25 -4.27 -2.01
C ASN A 73 10.60 -4.63 -3.36
N VAL A 74 10.84 -3.82 -4.37
CA VAL A 74 10.35 -4.00 -5.74
C VAL A 74 11.48 -4.13 -6.76
N GLY A 75 12.71 -4.32 -6.30
CA GLY A 75 13.87 -4.55 -7.15
C GLY A 75 14.65 -3.29 -7.51
N VAL A 76 15.46 -3.40 -8.54
CA VAL A 76 16.35 -2.33 -9.03
C VAL A 76 15.81 -1.71 -10.31
N PRO A 77 16.15 -0.46 -10.63
CA PRO A 77 15.75 0.18 -11.88
C PRO A 77 16.14 -0.64 -13.11
N MET A 78 15.24 -0.71 -14.09
CA MET A 78 15.55 -1.31 -15.39
C MET A 78 16.56 -0.45 -16.17
N ILE A 79 17.28 -1.05 -17.09
CA ILE A 79 18.39 -0.45 -17.84
C ILE A 79 18.05 0.90 -18.52
N HIS A 80 16.78 1.12 -18.86
CA HIS A 80 16.31 2.35 -19.51
C HIS A 80 15.50 3.24 -18.58
N SER A 81 15.40 2.93 -17.29
CA SER A 81 14.68 3.70 -16.28
C SER A 81 15.67 4.30 -15.29
N VAL A 82 15.65 5.60 -15.13
CA VAL A 82 16.33 6.29 -14.05
C VAL A 82 15.28 6.59 -12.98
N ILE A 83 15.53 6.15 -11.78
CA ILE A 83 14.65 6.38 -10.62
C ILE A 83 15.43 7.11 -9.56
N SER A 84 14.87 8.21 -9.07
CA SER A 84 15.41 8.98 -7.94
C SER A 84 14.31 9.32 -6.97
N ILE A 85 14.69 9.58 -5.73
CA ILE A 85 13.79 9.94 -4.66
C ILE A 85 13.92 11.43 -4.38
N PHE A 86 12.80 12.15 -4.46
CA PHE A 86 12.77 13.58 -4.22
C PHE A 86 11.92 13.92 -2.99
N LYS A 87 12.27 15.01 -2.33
CA LYS A 87 11.41 15.57 -1.28
C LYS A 87 10.07 15.96 -1.89
N PRO A 88 8.95 15.45 -1.36
CA PRO A 88 7.63 15.66 -1.96
C PRO A 88 7.32 17.13 -2.25
N GLY A 89 6.86 17.41 -3.48
CA GLY A 89 6.53 18.75 -3.95
C GLY A 89 7.73 19.65 -4.22
N THR A 90 8.94 19.11 -4.32
CA THR A 90 10.17 19.86 -4.62
C THR A 90 11.01 19.13 -5.67
N GLN A 91 12.12 19.75 -6.10
CA GLN A 91 13.14 19.14 -6.95
C GLN A 91 14.43 18.80 -6.16
N GLU A 92 14.33 18.75 -4.81
CA GLU A 92 15.43 18.34 -3.94
C GLU A 92 15.56 16.83 -3.91
N GLU A 93 16.63 16.30 -4.49
CA GLU A 93 16.93 14.87 -4.48
C GLU A 93 17.40 14.45 -3.09
N LEU A 94 16.84 13.34 -2.59
CA LEU A 94 17.14 12.81 -1.28
C LEU A 94 18.22 11.71 -1.38
N THR A 95 18.96 11.54 -0.28
CA THR A 95 19.98 10.49 -0.16
C THR A 95 19.33 9.12 0.07
N TYR A 96 20.15 8.07 -0.07
CA TYR A 96 19.73 6.68 0.19
C TYR A 96 19.08 6.51 1.58
N ASN A 97 18.19 5.55 1.67
CA ASN A 97 17.44 5.19 2.87
C ASN A 97 16.55 6.32 3.44
N THR A 98 16.34 7.40 2.68
CA THR A 98 15.47 8.51 3.07
C THR A 98 14.16 8.44 2.29
N PRO A 99 13.00 8.30 2.95
CA PRO A 99 11.71 8.28 2.28
C PRO A 99 11.37 9.61 1.59
N GLY A 100 10.86 9.53 0.37
CA GLY A 100 10.42 10.66 -0.45
C GLY A 100 9.58 10.21 -1.61
N GLU A 101 9.24 11.13 -2.51
CA GLU A 101 8.50 10.83 -3.72
C GLU A 101 9.38 10.08 -4.73
N ILE A 102 8.88 8.97 -5.23
CA ILE A 102 9.52 8.21 -6.29
C ILE A 102 9.30 8.96 -7.60
N CYS A 103 10.37 9.44 -8.21
CA CYS A 103 10.31 10.08 -9.53
C CYS A 103 11.12 9.29 -10.55
N MET A 104 10.69 9.35 -11.81
CA MET A 104 11.30 8.57 -12.88
C MET A 104 11.56 9.41 -14.12
N THR A 105 12.63 9.11 -14.81
CA THR A 105 12.91 9.64 -16.14
C THR A 105 13.46 8.55 -17.04
N GLY A 106 13.31 8.71 -18.34
CA GLY A 106 13.76 7.76 -19.35
C GLY A 106 12.80 7.65 -20.53
N PRO A 107 13.17 6.88 -21.55
CA PRO A 107 12.40 6.75 -22.79
C PRO A 107 11.03 6.07 -22.62
N GLY A 108 10.80 5.37 -21.51
CA GLY A 108 9.50 4.76 -21.19
C GLY A 108 8.48 5.70 -20.58
N VAL A 109 8.89 6.91 -20.18
CA VAL A 109 7.98 7.88 -19.57
C VAL A 109 7.01 8.42 -20.61
N MET A 110 5.72 8.48 -20.26
CA MET A 110 4.66 8.99 -21.13
C MET A 110 4.92 10.42 -21.63
N LEU A 111 4.31 10.80 -22.74
CA LEU A 111 4.35 12.16 -23.25
C LEU A 111 3.36 13.10 -22.54
N GLY A 112 2.35 12.56 -21.88
CA GLY A 112 1.35 13.28 -21.12
C GLY A 112 0.00 12.60 -21.08
N TYR A 113 -0.93 13.21 -20.33
CA TYR A 113 -2.34 12.85 -20.30
C TYR A 113 -3.15 13.70 -21.31
N ASP A 114 -4.39 13.30 -21.59
CA ASP A 114 -5.31 14.08 -22.41
C ASP A 114 -5.63 15.47 -21.81
N ARG A 115 -5.51 15.60 -20.47
CA ARG A 115 -5.70 16.85 -19.76
C ARG A 115 -4.35 17.52 -19.46
N PRO A 116 -4.09 18.74 -20.01
CA PRO A 116 -2.81 19.43 -19.83
C PRO A 116 -2.45 19.71 -18.37
N GLU A 117 -3.43 20.05 -17.53
CA GLU A 117 -3.22 20.30 -16.10
C GLU A 117 -2.77 19.04 -15.34
N ALA A 118 -3.27 17.87 -15.72
CA ALA A 118 -2.81 16.61 -15.16
C ALA A 118 -1.39 16.28 -15.60
N THR A 119 -1.07 16.56 -16.86
CA THR A 119 0.28 16.41 -17.40
C THR A 119 1.27 17.32 -16.66
N ALA A 120 0.96 18.60 -16.50
CA ALA A 120 1.83 19.57 -15.82
C ALA A 120 2.08 19.19 -14.34
N LYS A 121 1.13 18.53 -13.70
CA LYS A 121 1.29 18.01 -12.34
C LYS A 121 2.21 16.78 -12.29
N ALA A 122 2.09 15.88 -13.26
CA ALA A 122 2.81 14.62 -13.27
C ALA A 122 4.20 14.71 -13.91
N LEU A 123 4.35 15.54 -14.96
CA LEU A 123 5.61 15.71 -15.70
C LEU A 123 6.21 17.07 -15.41
N GLN A 124 7.38 17.12 -14.81
CA GLN A 124 8.07 18.36 -14.46
C GLN A 124 9.49 18.36 -15.02
N VAL A 125 9.92 19.48 -15.59
CA VAL A 125 11.31 19.69 -16.01
C VAL A 125 12.10 20.12 -14.78
N HIS A 126 13.11 19.34 -14.43
CA HIS A 126 14.00 19.64 -13.31
C HIS A 126 15.22 20.47 -13.74
N ALA A 127 16.01 20.90 -12.77
CA ALA A 127 17.21 21.72 -13.00
C ALA A 127 18.28 21.01 -13.86
N ASP A 128 18.25 19.68 -13.94
CA ASP A 128 19.11 18.87 -14.81
C ASP A 128 18.68 18.88 -16.30
N GLY A 129 17.60 19.60 -16.61
CA GLY A 129 17.03 19.71 -17.96
C GLY A 129 16.23 18.48 -18.41
N LYS A 130 16.06 17.47 -17.57
CA LYS A 130 15.25 16.28 -17.88
C LYS A 130 13.82 16.45 -17.42
N THR A 131 12.90 15.79 -18.14
CA THR A 131 11.52 15.65 -17.69
C THR A 131 11.43 14.46 -16.74
N TRP A 132 10.96 14.72 -15.53
CA TRP A 132 10.71 13.72 -14.50
C TRP A 132 9.22 13.47 -14.33
N LEU A 133 8.84 12.20 -14.25
CA LEU A 133 7.53 11.74 -13.86
C LEU A 133 7.45 11.71 -12.33
N HIS A 134 6.62 12.56 -11.75
CA HIS A 134 6.24 12.54 -10.34
C HIS A 134 5.12 11.53 -10.16
N THR A 135 5.43 10.39 -9.53
CA THR A 135 4.47 9.27 -9.46
C THR A 135 3.39 9.46 -8.40
N GLY A 136 3.64 10.29 -7.41
CA GLY A 136 2.82 10.41 -6.21
C GLY A 136 2.97 9.23 -5.26
N ASP A 137 3.85 8.29 -5.53
CA ASP A 137 4.17 7.18 -4.63
C ASP A 137 5.38 7.54 -3.77
N ILE A 138 5.34 7.16 -2.49
CA ILE A 138 6.41 7.39 -1.53
C ILE A 138 7.19 6.10 -1.33
N GLY A 139 8.51 6.23 -1.31
CA GLY A 139 9.43 5.13 -1.12
C GLY A 139 10.84 5.63 -0.86
N TYR A 140 11.80 4.73 -0.85
CA TYR A 140 13.21 5.07 -0.74
C TYR A 140 14.07 4.12 -1.59
N MET A 141 15.27 4.58 -1.93
CA MET A 141 16.31 3.77 -2.57
C MET A 141 17.33 3.38 -1.52
N SER A 142 17.69 2.11 -1.44
CA SER A 142 18.79 1.64 -0.58
C SER A 142 20.16 1.93 -1.22
N GLU A 143 21.22 1.84 -0.43
CA GLU A 143 22.61 1.99 -0.92
C GLU A 143 23.00 0.94 -1.98
N ASP A 144 22.32 -0.21 -1.96
CA ASP A 144 22.48 -1.26 -2.98
C ASP A 144 21.68 -0.99 -4.27
N GLY A 145 21.00 0.16 -4.37
CA GLY A 145 20.19 0.54 -5.52
C GLY A 145 18.83 -0.18 -5.60
N VAL A 146 18.37 -0.75 -4.51
CA VAL A 146 17.05 -1.42 -4.43
C VAL A 146 15.98 -0.41 -4.06
N LEU A 147 14.89 -0.37 -4.85
CA LEU A 147 13.74 0.46 -4.57
C LEU A 147 12.78 -0.23 -3.59
N TYR A 148 12.36 0.51 -2.57
CA TYR A 148 11.33 0.12 -1.61
C TYR A 148 10.13 1.07 -1.71
N THR A 149 8.95 0.52 -1.93
CA THR A 149 7.69 1.28 -1.91
C THR A 149 7.07 1.26 -0.51
N MET A 150 6.43 2.36 -0.11
CA MET A 150 5.87 2.50 1.24
C MET A 150 4.39 2.85 1.25
N THR A 151 3.99 3.86 0.48
CA THR A 151 2.60 4.33 0.44
C THR A 151 2.35 5.13 -0.82
N ARG A 152 1.09 5.47 -1.07
CA ARG A 152 0.72 6.41 -2.13
C ARG A 152 0.29 7.74 -1.52
N GLY A 153 1.06 8.79 -1.82
CA GLY A 153 0.87 10.13 -1.27
C GLY A 153 1.28 10.25 0.20
N ALA A 154 1.52 11.46 0.64
CA ALA A 154 1.71 11.75 2.05
C ALA A 154 0.36 11.66 2.79
N SER A 155 0.38 11.05 3.97
CA SER A 155 -0.83 10.87 4.79
C SER A 155 -0.52 11.21 6.25
N PRO A 156 -0.22 12.49 6.57
CA PRO A 156 0.10 12.90 7.93
C PRO A 156 -1.09 12.68 8.87
N ARG A 157 -0.82 12.25 10.09
CA ARG A 157 -1.82 12.17 11.16
C ARG A 157 -1.62 13.28 12.16
N PHE A 158 -2.69 13.95 12.56
CA PHE A 158 -2.62 15.02 13.56
C PHE A 158 -1.96 14.55 14.86
N GLY A 159 -0.96 15.30 15.32
CA GLY A 159 -0.19 14.98 16.53
C GLY A 159 0.70 13.73 16.41
N GLY A 160 0.97 13.25 15.18
CA GLY A 160 1.79 12.07 14.92
C GLY A 160 2.63 12.19 13.65
N GLY A 161 3.11 11.03 13.14
CA GLY A 161 3.87 10.93 11.89
C GLY A 161 2.99 10.60 10.69
N ASP A 162 3.62 10.38 9.54
CA ASP A 162 2.96 9.94 8.32
C ASP A 162 2.49 8.50 8.41
N LEU A 163 1.27 8.26 7.92
CA LEU A 163 0.68 6.93 7.82
C LEU A 163 1.17 6.24 6.55
N MET A 164 2.18 5.42 6.68
CA MET A 164 2.74 4.62 5.60
C MET A 164 2.03 3.27 5.53
N VAL A 165 1.15 3.09 4.54
CA VAL A 165 0.24 1.93 4.47
C VAL A 165 0.98 0.60 4.50
N GLN A 166 2.01 0.43 3.67
CA GLN A 166 2.72 -0.84 3.57
C GLN A 166 3.53 -1.19 4.83
N PRO A 167 4.30 -0.27 5.44
CA PRO A 167 4.89 -0.50 6.75
C PRO A 167 3.88 -0.86 7.83
N LEU A 168 2.73 -0.20 7.90
CA LEU A 168 1.67 -0.52 8.86
C LEU A 168 1.13 -1.95 8.65
N GLU A 169 0.87 -2.33 7.41
CA GLU A 169 0.44 -3.68 7.06
C GLU A 169 1.50 -4.73 7.39
N ASN A 170 2.78 -4.43 7.15
CA ASN A 170 3.88 -5.34 7.49
C ASN A 170 4.03 -5.55 9.00
N ILE A 171 3.90 -4.50 9.82
CA ILE A 171 3.95 -4.61 11.28
C ILE A 171 2.88 -5.58 11.79
N VAL A 172 1.62 -5.45 11.32
CA VAL A 172 0.53 -6.34 11.73
C VAL A 172 0.72 -7.75 11.17
N ALA A 173 1.19 -7.87 9.92
CA ALA A 173 1.47 -9.13 9.25
C ALA A 173 2.59 -9.93 9.93
N ASP A 174 3.64 -9.25 10.39
CA ASP A 174 4.81 -9.88 11.03
C ASP A 174 4.56 -10.23 12.51
N ALA A 175 3.61 -9.56 13.14
CA ALA A 175 3.14 -9.95 14.48
C ALA A 175 2.44 -11.32 14.48
N ASP A 176 2.10 -11.87 13.31
CA ASP A 176 1.45 -13.18 13.09
C ASP A 176 0.34 -13.49 14.11
N ILE A 177 -0.54 -12.52 14.31
CA ILE A 177 -1.60 -12.60 15.33
C ILE A 177 -2.51 -13.80 15.03
N LYS A 178 -2.51 -14.76 15.97
CA LYS A 178 -3.38 -15.93 15.89
C LYS A 178 -4.84 -15.49 15.80
N GLY A 179 -5.55 -15.94 14.77
CA GLY A 179 -6.94 -15.55 14.50
C GLY A 179 -7.10 -14.64 13.29
N ILE A 180 -6.05 -13.94 12.84
CA ILE A 180 -6.10 -13.12 11.64
C ILE A 180 -5.67 -13.96 10.42
N LYS A 181 -6.52 -13.97 9.38
CA LYS A 181 -6.26 -14.63 8.10
C LYS A 181 -5.68 -13.66 7.08
N ASP A 182 -6.22 -12.44 7.00
CA ASP A 182 -5.78 -11.37 6.10
C ASP A 182 -6.09 -10.01 6.75
N GLU A 183 -5.30 -8.98 6.46
CA GLU A 183 -5.46 -7.63 7.00
C GLU A 183 -5.02 -6.58 5.97
N PHE A 184 -5.65 -5.41 6.01
CA PHE A 184 -5.23 -4.25 5.20
C PHE A 184 -5.75 -2.95 5.80
N PHE A 185 -4.96 -1.88 5.62
CA PHE A 185 -5.32 -0.54 6.06
C PHE A 185 -6.06 0.25 4.97
N VAL A 186 -6.98 1.09 5.43
CA VAL A 186 -7.63 2.14 4.63
C VAL A 186 -7.38 3.47 5.32
N ILE A 187 -6.76 4.40 4.61
CA ILE A 187 -6.47 5.74 5.12
C ILE A 187 -7.55 6.69 4.61
N VAL A 188 -8.14 7.45 5.51
CA VAL A 188 -9.28 8.33 5.24
C VAL A 188 -8.97 9.75 5.73
N PRO A 189 -9.33 10.82 5.00
CA PRO A 189 -9.18 12.18 5.50
C PRO A 189 -9.77 12.38 6.90
N ASP A 190 -9.08 13.15 7.73
CA ASP A 190 -9.58 13.58 9.04
C ASP A 190 -10.46 14.81 8.86
N ASP A 191 -11.72 14.74 9.29
CA ASP A 191 -12.66 15.85 9.16
C ASP A 191 -12.42 16.96 10.19
N GLU A 192 -11.63 16.69 11.23
CA GLU A 192 -11.37 17.62 12.33
C GLU A 192 -10.05 18.37 12.13
N HIS A 193 -9.12 17.80 11.34
CA HIS A 193 -7.80 18.38 11.10
C HIS A 193 -7.50 18.37 9.62
N GLU A 194 -7.57 19.55 8.99
CA GLU A 194 -7.32 19.73 7.56
C GLU A 194 -5.95 19.20 7.15
N GLY A 195 -5.91 18.47 6.03
CA GLY A 195 -4.70 17.86 5.50
C GLY A 195 -4.21 16.61 6.25
N CYS A 196 -4.86 16.25 7.36
CA CYS A 196 -4.53 15.05 8.13
C CYS A 196 -5.41 13.86 7.74
N PHE A 197 -4.98 12.67 8.17
CA PHE A 197 -5.62 11.40 7.84
C PHE A 197 -5.76 10.49 9.06
N LEU A 198 -6.69 9.55 8.96
CA LEU A 198 -6.99 8.57 9.99
C LEU A 198 -6.86 7.15 9.43
N PRO A 199 -6.19 6.24 10.15
CA PRO A 199 -6.08 4.83 9.75
C PRO A 199 -7.29 4.03 10.23
N TYR A 200 -7.80 3.21 9.34
CA TYR A 200 -8.81 2.18 9.60
C TYR A 200 -8.24 0.83 9.19
N LEU A 201 -8.44 -0.18 10.00
CA LEU A 201 -7.96 -1.54 9.71
C LEU A 201 -9.12 -2.46 9.40
N TYR A 202 -9.00 -3.21 8.32
CA TYR A 202 -9.89 -4.30 7.96
C TYR A 202 -9.19 -5.62 8.20
N VAL A 203 -9.87 -6.54 8.87
CA VAL A 203 -9.35 -7.88 9.16
C VAL A 203 -10.30 -8.95 8.67
N GLN A 204 -9.75 -9.97 8.04
CA GLN A 204 -10.42 -11.23 7.81
C GLN A 204 -10.04 -12.18 8.94
N LEU A 205 -11.01 -12.63 9.72
CA LEU A 205 -10.78 -13.55 10.82
C LEU A 205 -10.78 -15.01 10.33
N LYS A 206 -10.05 -15.85 11.04
CA LYS A 206 -10.15 -17.31 10.93
C LYS A 206 -11.41 -17.80 11.66
N ASP A 207 -11.92 -18.96 11.28
CA ASP A 207 -13.09 -19.56 11.92
C ASP A 207 -12.85 -19.74 13.43
N GLY A 208 -13.88 -19.42 14.22
CA GLY A 208 -13.83 -19.51 15.68
C GLY A 208 -13.17 -18.35 16.41
N TYR A 209 -12.76 -17.28 15.69
CA TYR A 209 -12.21 -16.06 16.29
C TYR A 209 -13.15 -14.87 16.13
N THR A 210 -13.16 -14.01 17.13
CA THR A 210 -13.91 -12.74 17.15
C THR A 210 -12.93 -11.56 17.06
N LEU A 211 -13.47 -10.36 16.84
CA LEU A 211 -12.66 -9.15 16.83
C LEU A 211 -12.00 -8.88 18.20
N ASP A 212 -12.68 -9.21 19.29
CA ASP A 212 -12.16 -8.99 20.64
C ASP A 212 -10.93 -9.86 20.93
N ASP A 213 -10.83 -11.06 20.33
CA ASP A 213 -9.66 -11.94 20.48
C ASP A 213 -8.37 -11.36 19.90
N VAL A 214 -8.48 -10.41 18.97
CA VAL A 214 -7.34 -9.88 18.20
C VAL A 214 -7.09 -8.38 18.39
N ARG A 215 -8.09 -7.61 18.82
CA ARG A 215 -8.04 -6.14 18.95
C ARG A 215 -6.84 -5.64 19.76
N ASP A 216 -6.67 -6.15 20.97
CA ASP A 216 -5.60 -5.68 21.85
C ASP A 216 -4.22 -6.06 21.31
N LYS A 217 -4.11 -7.23 20.69
CA LYS A 217 -2.86 -7.67 20.05
C LYS A 217 -2.48 -6.80 18.84
N ILE A 218 -3.48 -6.38 18.05
CA ILE A 218 -3.28 -5.44 16.95
C ILE A 218 -2.75 -4.10 17.49
N ASN A 219 -3.40 -3.55 18.51
CA ASN A 219 -2.96 -2.29 19.09
C ASN A 219 -1.58 -2.37 19.77
N ALA A 220 -1.26 -3.54 20.34
CA ALA A 220 0.02 -3.76 21.01
C ALA A 220 1.19 -3.89 20.04
N CYS A 221 0.97 -4.45 18.84
CA CYS A 221 2.05 -4.58 17.85
C CYS A 221 2.37 -3.25 17.13
N LEU A 222 1.47 -2.25 17.17
CA LEU A 222 1.69 -0.93 16.58
C LEU A 222 2.37 -0.03 17.61
N PRO A 223 3.68 0.27 17.47
CA PRO A 223 4.47 0.90 18.53
C PRO A 223 3.97 2.31 18.86
N GLU A 224 3.67 3.11 17.84
CA GLU A 224 3.28 4.48 18.00
C GLU A 224 1.75 4.64 18.03
N ARG A 225 1.26 5.53 18.90
CA ARG A 225 -0.18 5.79 19.03
C ARG A 225 -0.82 6.23 17.71
N TYR A 226 -0.11 7.02 16.91
CA TYR A 226 -0.63 7.51 15.63
C TYR A 226 -0.82 6.40 14.59
N MET A 227 -0.12 5.28 14.70
CA MET A 227 -0.25 4.11 13.83
C MET A 227 -1.51 3.29 14.11
N ARG A 228 -2.07 3.40 15.33
CA ARG A 228 -3.21 2.59 15.75
C ARG A 228 -4.48 2.98 14.99
N PRO A 229 -5.25 2.00 14.50
CA PRO A 229 -6.49 2.27 13.79
C PRO A 229 -7.52 2.95 14.69
N VAL A 230 -8.26 3.90 14.12
CA VAL A 230 -9.41 4.54 14.80
C VAL A 230 -10.50 3.50 15.05
N GLU A 231 -10.70 2.63 14.07
CA GLU A 231 -11.66 1.53 14.14
C GLU A 231 -11.13 0.31 13.38
N ILE A 232 -11.48 -0.88 13.84
CA ILE A 232 -11.16 -2.14 13.21
C ILE A 232 -12.45 -2.80 12.73
N PHE A 233 -12.52 -3.07 11.44
CA PHE A 233 -13.66 -3.73 10.81
C PHE A 233 -13.34 -5.18 10.47
N THR A 234 -14.33 -6.06 10.55
CA THR A 234 -14.22 -7.42 10.04
C THR A 234 -14.80 -7.51 8.65
N VAL A 235 -14.15 -8.28 7.78
CA VAL A 235 -14.63 -8.59 6.43
C VAL A 235 -14.55 -10.09 6.18
N PRO A 236 -15.52 -10.68 5.44
CA PRO A 236 -15.46 -12.09 5.08
C PRO A 236 -14.32 -12.39 4.11
N GLU A 237 -13.97 -11.42 3.29
CA GLU A 237 -12.91 -11.49 2.29
C GLU A 237 -12.43 -10.08 1.91
N ARG A 238 -11.14 -9.94 1.53
CA ARG A 238 -10.59 -8.69 1.00
C ARG A 238 -11.35 -8.27 -0.25
N PRO A 239 -11.96 -7.07 -0.29
CA PRO A 239 -12.64 -6.60 -1.49
C PRO A 239 -11.64 -6.12 -2.54
N PHE A 240 -11.85 -6.51 -3.79
CA PHE A 240 -11.03 -6.09 -4.92
C PHE A 240 -11.83 -5.26 -5.93
N PHE A 241 -11.14 -4.29 -6.53
CA PHE A 241 -11.61 -3.55 -7.68
C PHE A 241 -10.45 -3.45 -8.69
N HIS A 242 -10.66 -3.90 -9.93
CA HIS A 242 -9.60 -3.97 -10.95
C HIS A 242 -8.28 -4.57 -10.43
N PHE A 243 -8.38 -5.74 -9.77
CA PHE A 243 -7.24 -6.50 -9.21
C PHE A 243 -6.51 -5.84 -8.03
N LYS A 244 -6.92 -4.65 -7.58
CA LYS A 244 -6.38 -3.96 -6.41
C LYS A 244 -7.39 -4.01 -5.25
N THR A 245 -6.88 -3.97 -4.02
CA THR A 245 -7.74 -3.77 -2.83
C THR A 245 -8.58 -2.52 -3.01
N ASN A 246 -9.90 -2.61 -2.86
CA ASN A 246 -10.84 -1.50 -3.08
C ASN A 246 -10.79 -0.46 -1.95
N ARG A 247 -9.60 0.08 -1.66
CA ARG A 247 -9.42 1.09 -0.60
C ARG A 247 -10.22 2.36 -0.85
N ILE A 248 -10.36 2.77 -2.11
CA ILE A 248 -11.13 3.98 -2.49
C ILE A 248 -12.63 3.79 -2.18
N GLY A 249 -13.21 2.64 -2.53
CA GLY A 249 -14.61 2.35 -2.22
C GLY A 249 -14.85 2.33 -0.71
N LEU A 250 -14.00 1.62 0.03
CA LEU A 250 -14.09 1.54 1.49
C LEU A 250 -13.89 2.91 2.17
N SER A 251 -12.97 3.74 1.69
CA SER A 251 -12.79 5.11 2.19
C SER A 251 -14.07 5.94 2.05
N LYS A 252 -14.74 5.87 0.89
CA LYS A 252 -16.02 6.54 0.67
C LYS A 252 -17.13 6.04 1.62
N GLU A 253 -17.16 4.74 1.89
CA GLU A 253 -18.12 4.14 2.83
C GLU A 253 -17.88 4.63 4.27
N ILE A 254 -16.63 4.70 4.70
CA ILE A 254 -16.26 5.23 6.03
C ILE A 254 -16.70 6.69 6.14
N ILE A 255 -16.38 7.53 5.15
CA ILE A 255 -16.76 8.95 5.12
C ILE A 255 -18.29 9.09 5.20
N ALA A 256 -19.04 8.32 4.42
CA ALA A 256 -20.50 8.35 4.43
C ALA A 256 -21.08 7.98 5.80
N LYS A 257 -20.56 6.93 6.45
CA LYS A 257 -20.96 6.52 7.80
C LYS A 257 -20.70 7.62 8.84
N ARG A 258 -19.51 8.23 8.80
CA ARG A 258 -19.13 9.33 9.70
C ARG A 258 -20.07 10.53 9.54
N ASN A 259 -20.39 10.90 8.30
CA ASN A 259 -21.33 12.00 8.02
C ASN A 259 -22.73 11.72 8.56
N GLN A 260 -23.26 10.51 8.37
CA GLN A 260 -24.54 10.09 8.93
C GLN A 260 -24.56 10.14 10.46
N GLN A 261 -23.49 9.70 11.11
CA GLN A 261 -23.36 9.78 12.58
C GLN A 261 -23.34 11.23 13.08
N LYS A 262 -22.60 12.13 12.40
CA LYS A 262 -22.58 13.56 12.73
C LYS A 262 -23.97 14.21 12.57
N GLU A 263 -24.69 13.90 11.50
CA GLU A 263 -26.06 14.39 11.29
C GLU A 263 -27.04 13.89 12.36
N LYS A 264 -26.93 12.62 12.72
CA LYS A 264 -27.76 12.03 13.78
C LYS A 264 -27.48 12.68 15.15
N ALA A 265 -26.19 12.90 15.46
CA ALA A 265 -25.79 13.58 16.69
C ALA A 265 -26.33 15.03 16.74
N LYS A 266 -26.26 15.77 15.63
CA LYS A 266 -26.83 17.12 15.52
C LYS A 266 -28.36 17.12 15.73
N ARG A 267 -29.09 16.19 15.13
CA ARG A 267 -30.55 16.07 15.31
C ARG A 267 -30.93 15.78 16.76
N ASN A 268 -30.19 14.90 17.43
CA ASN A 268 -30.46 14.57 18.84
C ASN A 268 -30.18 15.78 19.75
N SER A 269 -29.09 16.53 19.53
CA SER A 269 -28.81 17.75 20.31
C SER A 269 -29.82 18.86 20.12
N PHE A 270 -30.47 18.96 18.95
CA PHE A 270 -31.57 19.88 18.71
C PHE A 270 -32.85 19.42 19.40
N ALA A 271 -33.12 18.11 19.46
CA ALA A 271 -34.28 17.56 20.14
C ALA A 271 -34.21 17.77 21.67
N ASP A 272 -33.02 17.56 22.25
CA ASP A 272 -32.80 17.76 23.69
C ASP A 272 -32.77 19.24 24.09
N GLY A 273 -32.42 20.17 23.21
CA GLY A 273 -32.47 21.61 23.43
C GLY A 273 -33.84 22.26 23.27
N CYS A 274 -34.82 21.53 22.74
CA CYS A 274 -36.20 22.00 22.63
C CYS A 274 -37.13 21.61 23.82
N ILE A 275 -36.57 20.91 24.82
CA ILE A 275 -37.31 20.43 26.01
C ILE A 275 -36.89 21.19 27.29
N ALA A 276 -36.07 22.26 27.16
CA ALA A 276 -35.64 23.10 28.28
C ALA A 276 -36.39 24.45 28.29
#